data_ba52c958f05621dd68cb2e4883dd0e95
#
_entry.id   ba52c958f05621dd68cb2e4883dd0e95
#
_cell.length_a   1.000
_cell.length_b   1.000
_cell.length_c   1.000
_cell.angle_alpha   90.00
_cell.angle_beta   90.00
_cell.angle_gamma   90.00
#
_symmetry.space_group_name_H-M   'P 1'
#
loop_
_entity.id
_entity.type
_entity.pdbx_description
1 polymer ?
#
loop_
_entity_poly.entity_id
_entity_poly.type
_entity_poly.pdbx_seq_one_letter_code
_entity_poly.pdbx_strand_id
1 'polypeptide(L)'
;MLCRVATPPLVAYFLPMTAHSQTAPATPDVAAAHEKILIVDFGSQVTQLIARRVREDGVYSEIVPFQKAEAAFREMKPKAVILSGGPASVLDQDAPSAPMSILTAGIPVLGICYGEQTMAKQLGGTVEGGHHRE
;
A
#
# COMPACT_ATOMS: atom_id res chain seq x y z
N MET A 1 -51.12 -8.43 7.55
CA MET A 1 -50.71 -8.38 8.97
C MET A 1 -49.83 -7.16 9.14
N LEU A 2 -50.40 -6.05 9.60
CA LEU A 2 -49.71 -4.74 9.72
C LEU A 2 -49.10 -4.62 11.13
N CYS A 3 -47.79 -4.50 11.20
CA CYS A 3 -47.08 -4.21 12.44
C CYS A 3 -46.89 -2.69 12.59
N ARG A 4 -47.63 -2.09 13.52
CA ARG A 4 -47.51 -0.69 13.92
C ARG A 4 -46.30 -0.54 14.85
N VAL A 5 -45.33 0.29 14.47
CA VAL A 5 -44.28 0.75 15.37
C VAL A 5 -44.76 2.02 16.06
N ALA A 6 -44.85 1.97 17.40
CA ALA A 6 -45.23 3.09 18.22
C ALA A 6 -44.00 4.05 18.41
N THR A 7 -44.20 5.33 18.11
CA THR A 7 -43.27 6.42 18.41
C THR A 7 -43.35 6.80 19.88
N PRO A 8 -42.20 6.94 20.59
CA PRO A 8 -42.22 7.53 21.93
C PRO A 8 -42.26 9.07 21.88
N PRO A 9 -42.82 9.72 22.91
CA PRO A 9 -43.00 11.16 22.93
C PRO A 9 -41.70 11.93 23.15
N LEU A 10 -41.60 13.06 22.48
CA LEU A 10 -40.50 14.03 22.55
C LEU A 10 -40.50 14.68 23.95
N VAL A 11 -39.52 14.36 24.77
CA VAL A 11 -39.27 15.07 26.03
C VAL A 11 -38.12 16.05 25.77
N ALA A 12 -38.46 17.32 25.72
CA ALA A 12 -37.49 18.41 25.62
C ALA A 12 -36.78 18.60 26.97
N TYR A 13 -35.52 18.20 27.04
CA TYR A 13 -34.64 18.57 28.17
C TYR A 13 -33.92 19.87 27.85
N PHE A 14 -34.30 20.91 28.57
CA PHE A 14 -33.59 22.19 28.61
C PHE A 14 -32.41 22.02 29.55
N LEU A 15 -31.17 21.97 29.02
CA LEU A 15 -29.93 21.98 29.79
C LEU A 15 -29.30 23.38 29.71
N PRO A 16 -28.77 23.92 30.85
CA PRO A 16 -28.16 25.25 30.86
C PRO A 16 -26.83 25.26 30.10
N MET A 17 -26.63 26.32 29.35
CA MET A 17 -25.37 26.63 28.65
C MET A 17 -24.25 26.85 29.65
N THR A 18 -23.41 25.87 29.86
CA THR A 18 -22.07 26.09 30.43
C THR A 18 -21.11 26.34 29.26
N ALA A 19 -20.45 27.50 29.33
CA ALA A 19 -19.43 27.88 28.36
C ALA A 19 -18.29 26.87 28.38
N HIS A 20 -18.27 25.98 27.37
CA HIS A 20 -17.10 25.14 27.12
C HIS A 20 -16.16 25.92 26.22
N SER A 21 -14.98 26.17 26.76
CA SER A 21 -13.82 26.61 26.00
C SER A 21 -13.66 25.69 24.78
N GLN A 22 -13.92 26.24 23.60
CA GLN A 22 -13.68 25.56 22.35
C GLN A 22 -12.17 25.48 22.15
N THR A 23 -11.58 24.37 22.60
CA THR A 23 -10.31 23.93 22.05
C THR A 23 -10.59 23.65 20.58
N ALA A 24 -10.00 24.43 19.69
CA ALA A 24 -10.12 24.23 18.26
C ALA A 24 -9.77 22.79 17.94
N PRO A 25 -10.58 22.07 17.14
CA PRO A 25 -10.23 20.74 16.71
C PRO A 25 -8.89 20.83 15.97
N ALA A 26 -7.91 20.06 16.44
CA ALA A 26 -6.67 19.87 15.71
C ALA A 26 -7.05 19.47 14.29
N THR A 27 -6.59 20.25 13.32
CA THR A 27 -6.78 19.92 11.90
C THR A 27 -6.31 18.48 11.72
N PRO A 28 -7.16 17.56 11.21
CA PRO A 28 -6.71 16.20 10.97
C PRO A 28 -5.50 16.27 10.05
N ASP A 29 -4.45 15.59 10.42
CA ASP A 29 -3.25 15.47 9.59
C ASP A 29 -3.67 14.82 8.27
N VAL A 30 -3.86 15.66 7.25
CA VAL A 30 -4.33 15.24 5.91
C VAL A 30 -3.35 14.24 5.32
N ALA A 31 -2.08 14.28 5.73
CA ALA A 31 -1.06 13.32 5.31
C ALA A 31 -1.32 11.90 5.87
N ALA A 32 -2.00 11.77 7.00
CA ALA A 32 -2.35 10.47 7.59
C ALA A 32 -3.60 9.83 6.96
N ALA A 33 -4.42 10.61 6.23
CA ALA A 33 -5.68 10.16 5.64
C ALA A 33 -5.53 9.60 4.23
N HIS A 34 -4.39 9.79 3.55
CA HIS A 34 -4.20 9.30 2.19
C HIS A 34 -3.77 7.83 2.19
N GLU A 35 -4.44 7.05 1.35
CA GLU A 35 -3.98 5.71 1.02
C GLU A 35 -2.61 5.79 0.34
N LYS A 36 -1.66 5.02 0.83
CA LYS A 36 -0.27 5.07 0.38
C LYS A 36 0.10 3.76 -0.29
N ILE A 37 0.78 3.87 -1.43
CA ILE A 37 1.36 2.72 -2.13
C ILE A 37 2.89 2.83 -2.05
N LEU A 38 3.53 1.77 -1.60
CA LEU A 38 4.97 1.63 -1.62
C LEU A 38 5.38 0.97 -2.94
N ILE A 39 6.31 1.57 -3.66
CA ILE A 39 6.89 1.02 -4.88
C ILE A 39 8.33 0.64 -4.60
N VAL A 40 8.63 -0.66 -4.63
CA VAL A 40 9.97 -1.19 -4.43
C VAL A 40 10.69 -1.23 -5.77
N ASP A 41 11.81 -0.51 -5.86
CA ASP A 41 12.62 -0.39 -7.08
C ASP A 41 13.75 -1.42 -7.10
N PHE A 42 13.75 -2.28 -8.13
CA PHE A 42 14.83 -3.22 -8.42
C PHE A 42 15.76 -2.74 -9.54
N GLY A 43 15.72 -1.45 -9.87
CA GLY A 43 16.58 -0.84 -10.87
C GLY A 43 15.95 -0.70 -12.25
N SER A 44 14.64 -0.71 -12.34
CA SER A 44 13.92 -0.54 -13.61
C SER A 44 13.80 0.94 -14.00
N GLN A 45 13.99 1.23 -15.29
CA GLN A 45 13.72 2.57 -15.83
C GLN A 45 12.22 2.93 -15.82
N VAL A 46 11.33 1.95 -15.76
CA VAL A 46 9.88 2.17 -15.76
C VAL A 46 9.30 2.45 -14.37
N THR A 47 10.08 2.34 -13.30
CA THR A 47 9.59 2.55 -11.92
C THR A 47 8.99 3.95 -11.73
N GLN A 48 9.60 4.97 -12.32
CA GLN A 48 9.07 6.34 -12.28
C GLN A 48 7.73 6.46 -13.03
N LEU A 49 7.59 5.73 -14.13
CA LEU A 49 6.34 5.71 -14.89
C LEU A 49 5.21 5.06 -14.09
N ILE A 50 5.50 3.97 -13.38
CA ILE A 50 4.55 3.30 -12.47
C ILE A 50 4.08 4.29 -11.40
N ALA A 51 5.02 4.97 -10.72
CA ALA A 51 4.69 5.95 -9.70
C ALA A 51 3.84 7.11 -10.24
N ARG A 52 4.16 7.58 -11.44
CA ARG A 52 3.40 8.63 -12.11
C ARG A 52 1.96 8.18 -12.36
N ARG A 53 1.75 6.98 -12.89
CA ARG A 53 0.41 6.43 -13.14
C ARG A 53 -0.41 6.31 -11.87
N VAL A 54 0.18 5.80 -10.79
CA VAL A 54 -0.49 5.72 -9.48
C VAL A 54 -0.92 7.10 -8.97
N ARG A 55 -0.06 8.12 -9.14
CA ARG A 55 -0.37 9.49 -8.72
C ARG A 55 -1.39 10.18 -9.61
N GLU A 56 -1.41 9.89 -10.91
CA GLU A 56 -2.44 10.38 -11.84
C GLU A 56 -3.85 9.88 -11.44
N ASP A 57 -3.95 8.72 -10.81
CA ASP A 57 -5.19 8.18 -10.23
C ASP A 57 -5.49 8.73 -8.82
N GLY A 58 -4.73 9.74 -8.36
CA GLY A 58 -4.97 10.41 -7.08
C GLY A 58 -4.45 9.66 -5.85
N VAL A 59 -3.63 8.62 -6.03
CA VAL A 59 -3.08 7.83 -4.93
C VAL A 59 -1.63 8.25 -4.63
N TYR A 60 -1.32 8.46 -3.34
CA TYR A 60 0.05 8.75 -2.94
C TYR A 60 0.95 7.53 -3.12
N SER A 61 2.11 7.73 -3.75
CA SER A 61 3.09 6.67 -3.94
C SER A 61 4.50 7.13 -3.62
N GLU A 62 5.28 6.25 -3.04
CA GLU A 62 6.68 6.47 -2.73
C GLU A 62 7.53 5.35 -3.33
N ILE A 63 8.63 5.74 -3.99
CA ILE A 63 9.60 4.82 -4.58
C ILE A 63 10.76 4.66 -3.61
N VAL A 64 11.09 3.42 -3.28
CA VAL A 64 12.28 3.12 -2.47
C VAL A 64 13.08 2.00 -3.10
N PRO A 65 14.41 2.04 -3.06
CA PRO A 65 15.23 0.94 -3.51
C PRO A 65 15.00 -0.30 -2.62
N PHE A 66 15.12 -1.48 -3.19
CA PHE A 66 14.84 -2.75 -2.50
C PHE A 66 15.59 -2.90 -1.16
N GLN A 67 16.80 -2.35 -1.05
CA GLN A 67 17.61 -2.39 0.17
C GLN A 67 16.96 -1.63 1.34
N LYS A 68 16.13 -0.64 1.05
CA LYS A 68 15.42 0.18 2.05
C LYS A 68 13.94 -0.19 2.20
N ALA A 69 13.47 -1.16 1.42
CA ALA A 69 12.06 -1.49 1.34
C ALA A 69 11.46 -1.93 2.69
N GLU A 70 12.21 -2.70 3.48
CA GLU A 70 11.74 -3.16 4.80
C GLU A 70 11.52 -2.01 5.78
N ALA A 71 12.47 -1.07 5.87
CA ALA A 71 12.37 0.08 6.76
C ALA A 71 11.23 1.00 6.33
N ALA A 72 11.15 1.31 5.05
CA ALA A 72 10.08 2.14 4.49
C ALA A 72 8.69 1.51 4.66
N PHE A 73 8.58 0.21 4.50
CA PHE A 73 7.33 -0.53 4.71
C PHE A 73 6.81 -0.38 6.14
N ARG A 74 7.69 -0.52 7.12
CA ARG A 74 7.34 -0.40 8.55
C ARG A 74 6.93 1.01 8.94
N GLU A 75 7.64 2.01 8.39
CA GLU A 75 7.40 3.42 8.70
C GLU A 75 6.13 3.93 8.00
N MET A 76 6.01 3.67 6.71
CA MET A 76 4.95 4.19 5.86
C MET A 76 3.61 3.51 6.09
N LYS A 77 3.61 2.22 6.47
CA LYS A 77 2.41 1.37 6.62
C LYS A 77 1.49 1.47 5.39
N PRO A 78 1.97 1.09 4.21
CA PRO A 78 1.23 1.26 2.96
C PRO A 78 0.01 0.34 2.90
N LYS A 79 -0.98 0.71 2.10
CA LYS A 79 -2.17 -0.11 1.83
C LYS A 79 -1.93 -1.19 0.78
N ALA A 80 -0.94 -0.97 -0.09
CA ALA A 80 -0.51 -1.93 -1.09
C ALA A 80 0.98 -1.70 -1.43
N VAL A 81 1.61 -2.70 -2.01
CA VAL A 81 2.99 -2.64 -2.47
C VAL A 81 3.08 -3.03 -3.94
N ILE A 82 3.89 -2.31 -4.71
CA ILE A 82 4.25 -2.66 -6.08
C ILE A 82 5.74 -3.03 -6.09
N LEU A 83 6.04 -4.23 -6.55
CA LEU A 83 7.40 -4.69 -6.82
C LEU A 83 7.70 -4.41 -8.29
N SER A 84 8.60 -3.48 -8.56
CA SER A 84 8.91 -3.06 -9.94
C SER A 84 9.76 -4.09 -10.69
N GLY A 85 10.02 -3.81 -11.95
CA GLY A 85 11.00 -4.56 -12.72
C GLY A 85 12.45 -4.27 -12.30
N GLY A 86 13.38 -4.99 -12.92
CA GLY A 86 14.80 -4.80 -12.73
C GLY A 86 15.60 -5.52 -13.83
N PRO A 87 16.89 -5.16 -14.00
CA PRO A 87 17.75 -5.77 -15.01
C PRO A 87 18.31 -7.13 -14.59
N ALA A 88 18.23 -7.47 -13.29
CA ALA A 88 18.77 -8.72 -12.75
C ALA A 88 17.94 -9.93 -13.16
N SER A 89 18.54 -11.10 -13.07
CA SER A 89 17.83 -12.38 -13.18
C SER A 89 17.58 -12.97 -11.79
N VAL A 90 16.38 -13.44 -11.52
CA VAL A 90 16.07 -14.13 -10.27
C VAL A 90 16.81 -15.49 -10.13
N LEU A 91 17.41 -15.94 -11.21
CA LEU A 91 18.22 -17.18 -11.25
C LEU A 91 19.65 -16.95 -10.77
N ASP A 92 20.08 -15.68 -10.68
CA ASP A 92 21.40 -15.33 -10.16
C ASP A 92 21.49 -15.61 -8.66
N GLN A 93 22.71 -15.93 -8.17
CA GLN A 93 22.92 -16.24 -6.75
C GLN A 93 22.68 -15.06 -5.82
N ASP A 94 23.07 -13.84 -6.28
CA ASP A 94 22.93 -12.59 -5.53
C ASP A 94 21.74 -11.75 -6.02
N ALA A 95 20.71 -12.41 -6.55
CA ALA A 95 19.53 -11.74 -7.08
C ALA A 95 18.82 -10.88 -6.00
N PRO A 96 18.52 -9.60 -6.28
CA PRO A 96 17.74 -8.77 -5.37
C PRO A 96 16.42 -9.43 -4.99
N SER A 97 16.07 -9.39 -3.71
CA SER A 97 14.84 -9.99 -3.21
C SER A 97 13.95 -8.97 -2.49
N ALA A 98 12.65 -9.23 -2.47
CA ALA A 98 11.73 -8.44 -1.66
C ALA A 98 11.78 -8.90 -0.20
N PRO A 99 11.61 -7.99 0.79
CA PRO A 99 11.48 -8.40 2.19
C PRO A 99 10.28 -9.35 2.38
N MET A 100 10.50 -10.48 3.06
CA MET A 100 9.42 -11.43 3.34
C MET A 100 8.29 -10.81 4.17
N SER A 101 8.61 -9.83 5.01
CA SER A 101 7.61 -9.06 5.78
C SER A 101 6.56 -8.39 4.90
N ILE A 102 6.94 -7.97 3.68
CA ILE A 102 6.01 -7.40 2.70
C ILE A 102 5.10 -8.49 2.12
N LEU A 103 5.69 -9.63 1.73
CA LEU A 103 4.95 -10.72 1.10
C LEU A 103 3.97 -11.43 2.05
N THR A 104 4.24 -11.38 3.35
CA THR A 104 3.43 -12.03 4.39
C THR A 104 2.55 -11.06 5.18
N ALA A 105 2.54 -9.77 4.83
CA ALA A 105 1.82 -8.73 5.57
C ALA A 105 0.29 -8.79 5.45
N GLY A 106 -0.25 -9.60 4.54
CA GLY A 106 -1.69 -9.68 4.30
C GLY A 106 -2.29 -8.47 3.57
N ILE A 107 -1.46 -7.65 2.93
CA ILE A 107 -1.89 -6.56 2.05
C ILE A 107 -1.67 -6.93 0.58
N PRO A 108 -2.36 -6.26 -0.37
CA PRO A 108 -2.13 -6.49 -1.79
C PRO A 108 -0.69 -6.21 -2.21
N VAL A 109 -0.08 -7.13 -2.93
CA VAL A 109 1.25 -6.98 -3.54
C VAL A 109 1.15 -7.27 -5.03
N LEU A 110 1.58 -6.33 -5.86
CA LEU A 110 1.64 -6.46 -7.31
C LEU A 110 3.10 -6.59 -7.74
N GLY A 111 3.45 -7.70 -8.39
CA GLY A 111 4.74 -7.88 -9.03
C GLY A 111 4.69 -7.53 -10.52
N ILE A 112 5.70 -6.82 -11.02
CA ILE A 112 5.85 -6.45 -12.44
C ILE A 112 7.21 -6.95 -12.93
N CYS A 113 7.23 -7.77 -13.98
CA CYS A 113 8.45 -8.35 -14.55
C CYS A 113 9.33 -9.01 -13.48
N TYR A 114 10.52 -8.46 -13.19
CA TYR A 114 11.41 -8.98 -12.14
C TYR A 114 10.70 -9.11 -10.77
N GLY A 115 9.86 -8.13 -10.41
CA GLY A 115 9.09 -8.15 -9.17
C GLY A 115 8.14 -9.34 -9.07
N GLU A 116 7.50 -9.73 -10.17
CA GLU A 116 6.67 -10.94 -10.25
C GLU A 116 7.52 -12.21 -10.07
N GLN A 117 8.65 -12.31 -10.79
CA GLN A 117 9.53 -13.47 -10.72
C GLN A 117 10.13 -13.67 -9.34
N THR A 118 10.60 -12.60 -8.69
CA THR A 118 11.15 -12.68 -7.33
C THR A 118 10.08 -13.08 -6.32
N MET A 119 8.86 -12.54 -6.45
CA MET A 119 7.72 -12.92 -5.61
C MET A 119 7.36 -14.40 -5.79
N ALA A 120 7.27 -14.89 -7.03
CA ALA A 120 6.97 -16.29 -7.31
C ALA A 120 8.02 -17.21 -6.68
N LYS A 121 9.31 -16.91 -6.89
CA LYS A 121 10.42 -17.70 -6.33
C LYS A 121 10.42 -17.71 -4.79
N GLN A 122 10.21 -16.56 -4.17
CA GLN A 122 10.21 -16.42 -2.70
C GLN A 122 9.02 -17.13 -2.04
N LEU A 123 7.88 -17.22 -2.72
CA LEU A 123 6.69 -17.93 -2.24
C LEU A 123 6.69 -19.43 -2.58
N GLY A 124 7.81 -19.98 -3.07
CA GLY A 124 7.97 -21.39 -3.35
C GLY A 124 7.58 -21.83 -4.76
N GLY A 125 7.33 -20.88 -5.66
CA GLY A 125 7.11 -21.15 -7.08
C GLY A 125 8.43 -21.39 -7.82
N THR A 126 8.34 -21.92 -9.04
CA THR A 126 9.48 -22.15 -9.93
C THR A 126 9.50 -21.08 -11.02
N VAL A 127 10.68 -20.50 -11.26
CA VAL A 127 10.94 -19.57 -12.36
C VAL A 127 11.98 -20.22 -13.27
N GLU A 128 11.64 -20.39 -14.54
CA GLU A 128 12.51 -20.99 -15.53
C GLU A 128 12.92 -19.98 -16.60
N GLY A 129 14.17 -20.07 -17.05
CA GLY A 129 14.63 -19.27 -18.17
C GLY A 129 13.98 -19.73 -19.47
N GLY A 130 13.37 -18.81 -20.22
CA GLY A 130 12.80 -19.12 -21.53
C GLY A 130 13.91 -19.51 -22.52
N HIS A 131 13.74 -20.65 -23.19
CA HIS A 131 14.68 -21.13 -24.21
C HIS A 131 14.41 -20.50 -25.61
N HIS A 132 13.33 -19.76 -25.76
CA HIS A 132 13.00 -19.05 -27.00
C HIS A 132 13.11 -17.54 -26.80
N ARG A 133 14.10 -16.96 -27.45
CA ARG A 133 14.09 -15.52 -27.78
C ARG A 133 13.41 -15.39 -29.14
N GLU A 134 12.24 -14.81 -29.15
CA GLU A 134 11.65 -14.30 -30.38
C GLU A 134 12.33 -13.00 -30.77
#